data_ed257fc4e6c23f70b446006db755cc6d
#
_entry.id   ed257fc4e6c23f70b446006db755cc6d
#
_cell.length_a   1.000
_cell.length_b   1.000
_cell.length_c   1.000
_cell.angle_alpha   90.00
_cell.angle_beta   90.00
_cell.angle_gamma   90.00
#
_symmetry.space_group_name_H-M   'P 1'
#
loop_
_entity.id
_entity.type
_entity.pdbx_description
1 polymer ?
#
loop_
_entity_poly.entity_id
_entity_poly.type
_entity_poly.pdbx_seq_one_letter_code
_entity_poly.pdbx_strand_id
1 'polypeptide(L)'
;MVSICHYESPLGGVLLAADEIGLTGLWFDGQKYFARGLPADRVERETPALLEAKRWLDIYFSGKEPDFTPPLHPIGSAFRQSVWEILLQIPYGKTTTYGEIARQLSEKMGLSRMSAQAVGGAVGHNEISIIIPCHRVVGTNGSLTGYAGGIDKKG
;
A
#
# COMPACT_ATOMS: atom_id res chain seq x y z
N MET A 1 -0.34 -16.12 -13.65
CA MET A 1 0.89 -15.42 -14.12
C MET A 1 0.82 -13.96 -13.75
N VAL A 2 1.96 -13.39 -13.35
CA VAL A 2 2.01 -11.98 -12.96
C VAL A 2 2.34 -11.12 -14.18
N SER A 3 1.54 -10.09 -14.40
CA SER A 3 1.77 -9.10 -15.43
C SER A 3 2.27 -7.81 -14.80
N ILE A 4 3.18 -7.12 -15.48
CA ILE A 4 3.73 -5.85 -15.00
C ILE A 4 3.58 -4.76 -16.06
N CYS A 5 3.55 -3.51 -15.60
CA CYS A 5 3.67 -2.37 -16.49
C CYS A 5 4.27 -1.18 -15.71
N HIS A 6 4.69 -0.17 -16.44
CA HIS A 6 5.32 1.02 -15.88
C HIS A 6 4.37 2.22 -15.95
N TYR A 7 4.50 3.11 -14.98
CA TYR A 7 3.70 4.33 -14.90
C TYR A 7 4.63 5.49 -14.49
N GLU A 8 4.55 6.60 -15.20
CA GLU A 8 5.32 7.79 -14.83
C GLU A 8 4.46 8.72 -14.00
N SER A 9 4.87 8.93 -12.75
CA SER A 9 4.15 9.81 -11.83
C SER A 9 4.94 11.11 -11.61
N PRO A 10 4.29 12.15 -11.03
CA PRO A 10 5.03 13.36 -10.62
C PRO A 10 6.13 13.08 -9.60
N LEU A 11 6.08 11.95 -8.90
CA LEU A 11 7.09 11.56 -7.93
C LEU A 11 8.13 10.60 -8.50
N GLY A 12 8.10 10.34 -9.80
CA GLY A 12 9.05 9.44 -10.47
C GLY A 12 8.39 8.19 -11.02
N GLY A 13 9.21 7.26 -11.48
CA GLY A 13 8.74 6.02 -12.09
C GLY A 13 8.08 5.09 -11.08
N VAL A 14 7.05 4.40 -11.53
CA VAL A 14 6.30 3.42 -10.73
C VAL A 14 6.22 2.11 -11.49
N LEU A 15 6.45 1.01 -10.80
CA LEU A 15 6.24 -0.34 -11.35
C LEU A 15 4.95 -0.91 -10.75
N LEU A 16 4.05 -1.36 -11.63
CA LEU A 16 2.78 -1.99 -11.25
C LEU A 16 2.83 -3.47 -11.59
N ALA A 17 2.28 -4.30 -10.71
CA ALA A 17 2.17 -5.74 -10.92
C ALA A 17 0.79 -6.24 -10.53
N ALA A 18 0.28 -7.22 -11.26
CA ALA A 18 -1.02 -7.81 -11.00
C ALA A 18 -1.05 -9.28 -11.45
N ASP A 19 -1.83 -10.08 -10.74
CA ASP A 19 -2.15 -11.44 -11.17
C ASP A 19 -3.60 -11.49 -11.67
N GLU A 20 -4.19 -12.68 -11.76
CA GLU A 20 -5.56 -12.87 -12.25
C GLU A 20 -6.61 -12.32 -11.29
N ILE A 21 -6.26 -12.14 -10.03
CA ILE A 21 -7.18 -11.67 -8.97
C ILE A 21 -7.17 -10.14 -8.90
N GLY A 22 -5.98 -9.54 -8.95
CA GLY A 22 -5.88 -8.09 -8.84
C GLY A 22 -4.44 -7.62 -8.71
N LEU A 23 -4.29 -6.36 -8.31
CA LEU A 23 -3.00 -5.71 -8.16
C LEU A 23 -2.24 -6.34 -6.99
N THR A 24 -1.02 -6.79 -7.23
CA THR A 24 -0.17 -7.38 -6.21
C THR A 24 0.95 -6.46 -5.76
N GLY A 25 1.28 -5.43 -6.54
CA GLY A 25 2.34 -4.51 -6.18
C GLY A 25 2.26 -3.18 -6.89
N LEU A 26 2.73 -2.14 -6.20
CA LEU A 26 2.90 -0.80 -6.71
C LEU A 26 4.12 -0.22 -5.99
N TRP A 27 5.23 -0.06 -6.70
CA TRP A 27 6.48 0.40 -6.10
C TRP A 27 7.01 1.61 -6.84
N PHE A 28 7.49 2.60 -6.06
CA PHE A 28 8.26 3.70 -6.62
C PHE A 28 9.70 3.26 -6.84
N ASP A 29 10.33 3.78 -7.87
CA ASP A 29 11.76 3.55 -8.11
C ASP A 29 12.55 3.99 -6.87
N GLY A 30 13.49 3.16 -6.43
CA GLY A 30 14.30 3.43 -5.25
C GLY A 30 13.64 3.13 -3.90
N GLN A 31 12.41 2.65 -3.91
CA GLN A 31 11.72 2.28 -2.68
C GLN A 31 12.43 1.11 -1.98
N LYS A 32 12.38 1.08 -0.64
CA LYS A 32 13.14 0.13 0.18
C LYS A 32 12.91 -1.33 -0.19
N TYR A 33 11.69 -1.74 -0.46
CA TYR A 33 11.36 -3.12 -0.81
C TYR A 33 10.91 -3.23 -2.27
N PHE A 34 11.57 -2.46 -3.15
CA PHE A 34 11.18 -2.38 -4.55
C PHE A 34 11.09 -3.76 -5.21
N ALA A 35 9.94 -4.05 -5.83
CA ALA A 35 9.66 -5.28 -6.58
C ALA A 35 9.87 -6.56 -5.77
N ARG A 36 9.85 -6.48 -4.44
CA ARG A 36 10.02 -7.64 -3.57
C ARG A 36 8.90 -8.65 -3.82
N GLY A 37 9.27 -9.91 -3.94
CA GLY A 37 8.30 -10.98 -4.17
C GLY A 37 7.82 -11.11 -5.61
N LEU A 38 8.33 -10.28 -6.52
CA LEU A 38 7.92 -10.34 -7.92
C LEU A 38 8.52 -11.59 -8.58
N PRO A 39 7.70 -12.47 -9.20
CA PRO A 39 8.24 -13.69 -9.79
C PRO A 39 9.12 -13.40 -11.01
N ALA A 40 10.06 -14.33 -11.27
CA ALA A 40 10.98 -14.21 -12.40
C ALA A 40 10.28 -14.42 -13.75
N ASP A 41 9.20 -15.17 -13.79
CA ASP A 41 8.45 -15.49 -15.01
C ASP A 41 7.35 -14.47 -15.33
N ARG A 42 7.43 -13.29 -14.76
CA ARG A 42 6.48 -12.22 -15.03
C ARG A 42 6.55 -11.76 -16.49
N VAL A 43 5.43 -11.23 -16.99
CA VAL A 43 5.37 -10.71 -18.36
C VAL A 43 4.99 -9.23 -18.34
N GLU A 44 5.53 -8.48 -19.28
CA GLU A 44 5.20 -7.06 -19.42
C GLU A 44 3.98 -6.93 -20.32
N ARG A 45 2.83 -6.63 -19.69
CA ARG A 45 1.54 -6.61 -20.42
C ARG A 45 0.54 -5.81 -19.60
N GLU A 46 -0.26 -4.99 -20.26
CA GLU A 46 -1.37 -4.30 -19.60
C GLU A 46 -2.58 -5.23 -19.49
N THR A 47 -3.12 -5.32 -18.26
CA THR A 47 -4.32 -6.10 -17.98
C THR A 47 -5.39 -5.16 -17.47
N PRO A 48 -6.68 -5.58 -17.39
CA PRO A 48 -7.71 -4.71 -16.82
C PRO A 48 -7.37 -4.18 -15.43
N ALA A 49 -6.80 -5.02 -14.55
CA ALA A 49 -6.42 -4.58 -13.21
C ALA A 49 -5.32 -3.49 -13.26
N LEU A 50 -4.33 -3.66 -14.16
CA LEU A 50 -3.26 -2.67 -14.31
C LEU A 50 -3.77 -1.37 -14.90
N LEU A 51 -4.68 -1.43 -15.86
CA LEU A 51 -5.29 -0.23 -16.45
C LEU A 51 -6.12 0.53 -15.41
N GLU A 52 -6.87 -0.18 -14.57
CA GLU A 52 -7.63 0.43 -13.49
C GLU A 52 -6.70 1.11 -12.49
N ALA A 53 -5.56 0.48 -12.17
CA ALA A 53 -4.57 1.07 -11.26
C ALA A 53 -3.99 2.36 -11.85
N LYS A 54 -3.68 2.39 -13.14
CA LYS A 54 -3.19 3.59 -13.81
C LYS A 54 -4.22 4.71 -13.77
N ARG A 55 -5.49 4.39 -14.01
CA ARG A 55 -6.58 5.35 -13.95
C ARG A 55 -6.72 5.92 -12.55
N TRP A 56 -6.61 5.05 -11.53
CA TRP A 56 -6.64 5.48 -10.13
C TRP A 56 -5.51 6.47 -9.83
N LEU A 57 -4.29 6.16 -10.30
CA LEU A 57 -3.13 7.03 -10.10
C LEU A 57 -3.29 8.37 -10.82
N ASP A 58 -3.83 8.38 -12.04
CA ASP A 58 -4.08 9.63 -12.76
C ASP A 58 -5.00 10.55 -11.97
N ILE A 59 -6.06 10.01 -11.39
CA ILE A 59 -7.00 10.78 -10.58
C ILE A 59 -6.32 11.27 -9.30
N TYR A 60 -5.60 10.38 -8.62
CA TYR A 60 -4.92 10.70 -7.38
C TYR A 60 -3.91 11.84 -7.56
N PHE A 61 -3.07 11.75 -8.58
CA PHE A 61 -2.04 12.77 -8.83
C PHE A 61 -2.61 14.06 -9.46
N SER A 62 -3.87 14.05 -9.85
CA SER A 62 -4.55 15.29 -10.27
C SER A 62 -5.03 16.12 -9.06
N GLY A 63 -4.86 15.62 -7.85
CA GLY A 63 -5.29 16.26 -6.63
C GLY A 63 -6.71 15.93 -6.21
N LYS A 64 -7.31 14.91 -6.82
CA LYS A 64 -8.67 14.47 -6.51
C LYS A 64 -8.65 13.12 -5.81
N GLU A 65 -9.70 12.86 -5.02
CA GLU A 65 -9.90 11.56 -4.42
C GLU A 65 -10.52 10.60 -5.44
N PRO A 66 -9.84 9.48 -5.77
CA PRO A 66 -10.47 8.48 -6.62
C PRO A 66 -11.72 7.90 -5.94
N ASP A 67 -12.80 7.72 -6.71
CA ASP A 67 -14.07 7.21 -6.20
C ASP A 67 -14.22 5.69 -6.37
N PHE A 68 -13.14 5.00 -6.69
CA PHE A 68 -13.12 3.55 -6.85
C PHE A 68 -11.77 3.02 -6.36
N THR A 69 -11.71 1.70 -6.13
CA THR A 69 -10.46 1.00 -5.81
C THR A 69 -10.26 -0.07 -6.86
N PRO A 70 -9.07 -0.12 -7.50
CA PRO A 70 -8.82 -1.22 -8.45
C PRO A 70 -8.84 -2.56 -7.73
N PRO A 71 -9.06 -3.67 -8.45
CA PRO A 71 -8.96 -4.99 -7.80
C PRO A 71 -7.60 -5.15 -7.14
N LEU A 72 -7.59 -5.55 -5.87
CA LEU A 72 -6.37 -5.71 -5.09
C LEU A 72 -6.19 -7.15 -4.67
N HIS A 73 -4.95 -7.63 -4.70
CA HIS A 73 -4.59 -8.94 -4.19
C HIS A 73 -3.27 -8.81 -3.41
N PRO A 74 -3.28 -8.11 -2.27
CA PRO A 74 -2.07 -7.97 -1.46
C PRO A 74 -1.66 -9.33 -0.92
N ILE A 75 -0.38 -9.66 -1.04
CA ILE A 75 0.17 -10.94 -0.66
C ILE A 75 0.96 -10.77 0.63
N GLY A 76 0.61 -11.56 1.64
CA GLY A 76 1.26 -11.50 2.93
C GLY A 76 0.55 -12.37 3.95
N SER A 77 1.06 -12.35 5.19
CA SER A 77 0.46 -13.11 6.28
C SER A 77 -0.94 -12.59 6.62
N ALA A 78 -1.72 -13.40 7.33
CA ALA A 78 -3.05 -12.99 7.77
C ALA A 78 -2.98 -11.73 8.63
N PHE A 79 -1.94 -11.60 9.47
CA PHE A 79 -1.73 -10.42 10.29
C PHE A 79 -1.52 -9.18 9.42
N ARG A 80 -0.62 -9.26 8.42
CA ARG A 80 -0.36 -8.14 7.53
C ARG A 80 -1.59 -7.74 6.75
N GLN A 81 -2.35 -8.72 6.27
CA GLN A 81 -3.58 -8.44 5.53
C GLN A 81 -4.60 -7.72 6.39
N SER A 82 -4.72 -8.10 7.67
CA SER A 82 -5.61 -7.40 8.60
C SER A 82 -5.21 -5.94 8.80
N VAL A 83 -3.91 -5.68 8.90
CA VAL A 83 -3.39 -4.30 8.98
C VAL A 83 -3.75 -3.52 7.72
N TRP A 84 -3.49 -4.09 6.56
CA TRP A 84 -3.74 -3.41 5.27
C TRP A 84 -5.22 -3.13 5.06
N GLU A 85 -6.12 -4.01 5.51
CA GLU A 85 -7.56 -3.75 5.46
C GLU A 85 -7.94 -2.51 6.27
N ILE A 86 -7.34 -2.34 7.44
CA ILE A 86 -7.57 -1.15 8.26
C ILE A 86 -7.07 0.10 7.53
N LEU A 87 -5.89 0.01 6.90
CA LEU A 87 -5.35 1.13 6.14
C LEU A 87 -6.28 1.57 5.01
N LEU A 88 -6.91 0.63 4.32
CA LEU A 88 -7.85 0.94 3.23
C LEU A 88 -9.08 1.70 3.71
N GLN A 89 -9.39 1.64 5.00
CA GLN A 89 -10.53 2.32 5.58
C GLN A 89 -10.22 3.75 6.03
N ILE A 90 -8.96 4.18 5.99
CA ILE A 90 -8.57 5.53 6.38
C ILE A 90 -9.10 6.51 5.32
N PRO A 91 -9.94 7.50 5.70
CA PRO A 91 -10.48 8.44 4.70
C PRO A 91 -9.37 9.28 4.07
N TYR A 92 -9.59 9.67 2.85
CA TYR A 92 -8.71 10.58 2.12
C TYR A 92 -8.51 11.87 2.92
N GLY A 93 -7.24 12.28 3.06
CA GLY A 93 -6.91 13.48 3.83
C GLY A 93 -6.86 13.29 5.34
N LYS A 94 -7.08 12.08 5.82
CA LYS A 94 -7.02 11.76 7.25
C LYS A 94 -5.77 10.93 7.56
N THR A 95 -5.39 10.89 8.82
CA THR A 95 -4.28 10.08 9.31
C THR A 95 -4.71 9.26 10.51
N THR A 96 -3.92 8.23 10.82
CA THR A 96 -4.09 7.44 12.03
C THR A 96 -2.70 7.16 12.62
N THR A 97 -2.64 6.51 13.76
CA THR A 97 -1.37 6.16 14.39
C THR A 97 -1.21 4.64 14.44
N TYR A 98 0.05 4.19 14.61
CA TYR A 98 0.33 2.76 14.80
C TYR A 98 -0.38 2.23 16.04
N GLY A 99 -0.45 3.04 17.12
CA GLY A 99 -1.14 2.64 18.33
C GLY A 99 -2.64 2.46 18.14
N GLU A 100 -3.28 3.33 17.34
CA GLU A 100 -4.71 3.22 17.06
C GLU A 100 -5.00 1.97 16.22
N ILE A 101 -4.15 1.67 15.23
CA ILE A 101 -4.30 0.44 14.45
C ILE A 101 -4.13 -0.78 15.36
N ALA A 102 -3.15 -0.75 16.26
CA ALA A 102 -2.93 -1.85 17.20
C ALA A 102 -4.16 -2.07 18.09
N ARG A 103 -4.79 -0.97 18.56
CA ARG A 103 -6.00 -1.04 19.36
C ARG A 103 -7.15 -1.69 18.58
N GLN A 104 -7.37 -1.27 17.35
CA GLN A 104 -8.43 -1.83 16.50
C GLN A 104 -8.21 -3.31 16.24
N LEU A 105 -6.96 -3.71 15.99
CA LEU A 105 -6.61 -5.11 15.76
C LEU A 105 -6.83 -5.95 17.01
N SER A 106 -6.44 -5.45 18.18
CA SER A 106 -6.63 -6.21 19.42
C SER A 106 -8.09 -6.46 19.69
N GLU A 107 -8.95 -5.49 19.43
CA GLU A 107 -10.41 -5.66 19.55
C GLU A 107 -10.94 -6.68 18.54
N LYS A 108 -10.55 -6.54 17.28
CA LYS A 108 -11.01 -7.42 16.20
C LYS A 108 -10.58 -8.86 16.40
N MET A 109 -9.37 -9.08 16.92
CA MET A 109 -8.81 -10.42 17.11
C MET A 109 -9.07 -10.98 18.51
N GLY A 110 -9.74 -10.23 19.38
CA GLY A 110 -10.04 -10.67 20.74
C GLY A 110 -8.82 -10.74 21.64
N LEU A 111 -7.79 -9.95 21.36
CA LEU A 111 -6.56 -9.93 22.14
C LEU A 111 -6.63 -8.81 23.17
N SER A 112 -5.90 -8.98 24.31
CA SER A 112 -5.86 -7.95 25.34
C SER A 112 -4.99 -6.76 24.93
N ARG A 113 -4.02 -6.98 24.04
CA ARG A 113 -3.15 -5.91 23.54
C ARG A 113 -2.44 -6.34 22.26
N MET A 114 -1.99 -5.37 21.50
CA MET A 114 -1.25 -5.59 20.26
C MET A 114 -0.06 -4.62 20.22
N SER A 115 1.09 -5.09 19.75
CA SER A 115 2.28 -4.27 19.64
C SER A 115 2.18 -3.27 18.50
N ALA A 116 2.39 -1.99 18.79
CA ALA A 116 2.49 -0.96 17.75
C ALA A 116 3.70 -1.20 16.85
N GLN A 117 4.76 -1.81 17.37
CA GLN A 117 5.95 -2.16 16.59
C GLN A 117 5.63 -3.22 15.55
N ALA A 118 4.83 -4.25 15.92
CA ALA A 118 4.41 -5.27 14.97
C ALA A 118 3.55 -4.66 13.85
N VAL A 119 2.66 -3.73 14.20
CA VAL A 119 1.86 -2.99 13.22
C VAL A 119 2.76 -2.19 12.28
N GLY A 120 3.77 -1.50 12.85
CA GLY A 120 4.72 -0.74 12.05
C GLY A 120 5.45 -1.58 11.03
N GLY A 121 5.83 -2.81 11.41
CA GLY A 121 6.45 -3.75 10.48
C GLY A 121 5.52 -4.12 9.33
N ALA A 122 4.24 -4.38 9.62
CA ALA A 122 3.26 -4.70 8.58
C ALA A 122 3.01 -3.51 7.65
N VAL A 123 2.92 -2.30 8.20
CA VAL A 123 2.74 -1.08 7.40
C VAL A 123 3.95 -0.87 6.49
N GLY A 124 5.17 -1.06 7.01
CA GLY A 124 6.39 -0.87 6.24
C GLY A 124 6.59 -1.90 5.13
N HIS A 125 5.93 -3.06 5.20
CA HIS A 125 6.03 -4.11 4.19
C HIS A 125 4.87 -4.08 3.18
N ASN A 126 4.09 -3.00 3.16
CA ASN A 126 3.04 -2.82 2.16
C ASN A 126 3.65 -2.76 0.75
N GLU A 127 3.28 -3.71 -0.09
CA GLU A 127 3.77 -3.79 -1.47
C GLU A 127 2.91 -2.99 -2.46
N ILE A 128 1.79 -2.43 -2.02
CA ILE A 128 0.90 -1.63 -2.87
C ILE A 128 0.87 -0.21 -2.31
N SER A 129 1.93 0.54 -2.60
CA SER A 129 2.08 1.91 -2.09
C SER A 129 0.94 2.81 -2.58
N ILE A 130 0.61 3.82 -1.82
CA ILE A 130 -0.43 4.84 -2.09
C ILE A 130 -1.85 4.27 -2.05
N ILE A 131 -2.17 3.25 -2.84
CA ILE A 131 -3.53 2.69 -2.89
C ILE A 131 -3.88 2.08 -1.55
N ILE A 132 -2.95 1.30 -0.96
CA ILE A 132 -3.04 0.94 0.45
C ILE A 132 -2.26 2.03 1.20
N PRO A 133 -2.94 2.96 1.89
CA PRO A 133 -2.34 4.24 2.24
C PRO A 133 -1.46 4.20 3.49
N CYS A 134 -0.32 3.51 3.44
CA CYS A 134 0.62 3.51 4.54
C CYS A 134 1.15 4.91 4.87
N HIS A 135 1.10 5.83 3.91
CA HIS A 135 1.50 7.22 4.13
C HIS A 135 0.55 7.98 5.07
N ARG A 136 -0.62 7.42 5.41
CA ARG A 136 -1.57 8.02 6.34
C ARG A 136 -1.37 7.54 7.78
N VAL A 137 -0.35 6.72 8.02
CA VAL A 137 -0.02 6.22 9.36
C VAL A 137 1.20 6.98 9.87
N VAL A 138 1.08 7.53 11.07
CA VAL A 138 2.17 8.27 11.72
C VAL A 138 2.42 7.70 13.11
N GLY A 139 3.58 8.00 13.69
CA GLY A 139 3.84 7.67 15.09
C GLY A 139 2.96 8.51 16.00
N THR A 140 2.85 8.12 17.28
CA THR A 140 2.02 8.85 18.25
C THR A 140 2.46 10.30 18.42
N ASN A 141 3.73 10.60 18.09
CA ASN A 141 4.27 11.96 18.11
C ASN A 141 4.23 12.65 16.74
N GLY A 142 3.52 12.09 15.77
CA GLY A 142 3.42 12.64 14.43
C GLY A 142 4.56 12.27 13.48
N SER A 143 5.50 11.41 13.90
CA SER A 143 6.63 11.05 13.05
C SER A 143 6.22 10.17 11.87
N LEU A 144 6.96 10.27 10.75
CA LEU A 144 6.69 9.50 9.53
C LEU A 144 7.60 8.27 9.42
N THR A 145 7.85 7.62 10.55
CA THR A 145 8.70 6.42 10.58
C THR A 145 8.00 5.22 9.95
N GLY A 146 8.78 4.29 9.43
CA GLY A 146 8.27 3.02 8.93
C GLY A 146 7.77 3.03 7.48
N TYR A 147 7.75 4.17 6.81
CA TYR A 147 7.28 4.24 5.42
C TYR A 147 8.38 3.78 4.46
N ALA A 148 8.10 2.72 3.70
CA ALA A 148 9.09 2.10 2.80
C ALA A 148 9.48 2.99 1.62
N GLY A 149 8.59 3.86 1.16
CA GLY A 149 8.85 4.77 0.04
C GLY A 149 9.68 6.00 0.37
N GLY A 150 10.00 6.22 1.65
CA GLY A 150 10.74 7.39 2.12
C GLY A 150 9.82 8.54 2.51
N ILE A 151 10.34 9.44 3.35
CA ILE A 151 9.53 10.52 3.91
C ILE A 151 9.09 11.52 2.84
N ASP A 152 9.97 11.85 1.92
CA ASP A 152 9.72 12.83 0.86
C ASP A 152 8.64 12.37 -0.12
N LYS A 153 8.31 11.10 -0.15
CA LYS A 153 7.26 10.56 -1.03
C LYS A 153 5.89 10.50 -0.35
N LYS A 154 5.80 10.87 0.90
CA LYS A 154 4.53 10.87 1.63
C LYS A 154 3.67 12.11 1.34
N GLY A 155 4.27 13.12 0.83
CA GLY A 155 3.65 14.42 0.58
C GLY A 155 2.51 14.45 -0.42
#